data_3bf28e301f031a3a5da97b94cb422847
#
_entry.id   3bf28e301f031a3a5da97b94cb422847
#
_cell.length_a   1.000
_cell.length_b   1.000
_cell.length_c   1.000
_cell.angle_alpha   90.00
_cell.angle_beta   90.00
_cell.angle_gamma   90.00
#
_symmetry.space_group_name_H-M   'P 1'
#
loop_
_entity.id
_entity.type
_entity.pdbx_description
1 polymer ?
#
loop_
_entity_poly.entity_id
_entity_poly.type
_entity_poly.pdbx_seq_one_letter_code
_entity_poly.pdbx_strand_id
1 'polypeptide(L)'
;RADIERLLPSTFGTRRVTLTLGDAEDVMRDADCVLVNAGTAALEAMLLGKPMVVVYQLGALTYRLVKTLVRLERFSLPNILSGEELIEEFIQDEARPQAISEGILRALDHDAHERRLKVFDAIRADLSKPLEEGAVPAISALIE
;
A
#
# COMPACT_ATOMS: atom_id res chain seq x y z
N ARG A 1 0.60 -6.02 20.47
CA ARG A 1 -0.85 -6.02 20.78
C ARG A 1 -1.14 -5.10 21.97
N ALA A 2 -0.54 -5.32 23.12
CA ALA A 2 -0.75 -4.51 24.33
C ALA A 2 -0.53 -3.00 24.12
N ASP A 3 0.44 -2.62 23.30
CA ASP A 3 0.72 -1.21 23.00
C ASP A 3 -0.37 -0.59 22.11
N ILE A 4 -0.90 -1.34 21.17
CA ILE A 4 -2.03 -0.90 20.35
C ILE A 4 -3.29 -0.75 21.20
N GLU A 5 -3.57 -1.72 22.06
CA GLU A 5 -4.71 -1.68 22.99
C GLU A 5 -4.67 -0.46 23.93
N ARG A 6 -3.48 -0.02 24.33
CA ARG A 6 -3.29 1.21 25.14
C ARG A 6 -3.54 2.49 24.36
N LEU A 7 -3.30 2.49 23.06
CA LEU A 7 -3.49 3.65 22.19
C LEU A 7 -4.94 3.78 21.70
N LEU A 8 -5.74 2.72 21.81
CA LEU A 8 -7.14 2.76 21.45
C LEU A 8 -7.91 3.60 22.49
N PRO A 9 -8.56 4.71 22.08
CA PRO A 9 -9.39 5.47 23.02
C PRO A 9 -10.50 4.60 23.60
N SER A 10 -10.83 4.79 24.86
CA SER A 10 -11.93 4.11 25.53
C SER A 10 -13.32 4.36 24.89
N THR A 11 -13.38 5.32 23.97
CA THR A 11 -14.62 5.73 23.28
C THR A 11 -14.36 5.99 21.81
N PHE A 12 -14.59 4.99 20.97
CA PHE A 12 -14.80 5.18 19.52
C PHE A 12 -16.28 5.51 19.19
N GLY A 13 -17.05 5.95 20.18
CA GLY A 13 -18.48 6.11 20.04
C GLY A 13 -19.16 4.75 19.78
N THR A 14 -19.96 4.66 18.71
CA THR A 14 -20.61 3.40 18.29
C THR A 14 -19.73 2.51 17.41
N ARG A 15 -18.47 2.91 17.15
CA ARG A 15 -17.58 2.19 16.23
C ARG A 15 -16.90 1.02 16.95
N ARG A 16 -16.88 -0.13 16.29
CA ARG A 16 -16.18 -1.31 16.79
C ARG A 16 -14.77 -1.33 16.21
N VAL A 17 -13.77 -1.57 17.07
CA VAL A 17 -12.40 -1.88 16.66
C VAL A 17 -12.12 -3.33 17.02
N THR A 18 -11.68 -4.11 16.02
CA THR A 18 -11.28 -5.50 16.21
C THR A 18 -9.77 -5.61 16.00
N LEU A 19 -9.07 -6.23 16.95
CA LEU A 19 -7.65 -6.52 16.84
C LEU A 19 -7.44 -7.99 16.48
N THR A 20 -6.91 -8.22 15.30
CA THR A 20 -6.58 -9.56 14.79
C THR A 20 -5.07 -9.78 14.86
N LEU A 21 -4.65 -10.99 15.13
CA LEU A 21 -3.25 -11.40 15.11
C LEU A 21 -3.09 -12.54 14.12
N GLY A 22 -2.33 -12.33 13.07
CA GLY A 22 -2.32 -13.18 11.89
C GLY A 22 -3.47 -12.83 10.94
N ASP A 23 -3.68 -13.64 9.92
CA ASP A 23 -4.81 -13.58 8.98
C ASP A 23 -5.01 -12.21 8.29
N ALA A 24 -3.88 -11.50 8.04
CA ALA A 24 -3.92 -10.16 7.41
C ALA A 24 -4.60 -10.21 6.03
N GLU A 25 -4.41 -11.28 5.28
CA GLU A 25 -5.03 -11.48 3.97
C GLU A 25 -6.55 -11.56 4.09
N ASP A 26 -7.09 -12.32 5.05
CA ASP A 26 -8.53 -12.44 5.25
C ASP A 26 -9.14 -11.10 5.69
N VAL A 27 -8.45 -10.38 6.59
CA VAL A 27 -8.88 -9.04 7.01
C VAL A 27 -8.90 -8.07 5.83
N MET A 28 -7.89 -8.10 4.96
CA MET A 28 -7.86 -7.28 3.75
C MET A 28 -8.96 -7.68 2.77
N ARG A 29 -9.22 -8.98 2.64
CA ARG A 29 -10.25 -9.52 1.74
C ARG A 29 -11.65 -9.04 2.14
N ASP A 30 -11.94 -8.94 3.42
CA ASP A 30 -13.24 -8.50 3.95
C ASP A 30 -13.38 -6.98 4.02
N ALA A 31 -12.28 -6.22 3.92
CA ALA A 31 -12.31 -4.77 4.01
C ALA A 31 -12.86 -4.11 2.75
N ASP A 32 -13.62 -3.01 2.90
CA ASP A 32 -14.03 -2.13 1.81
C ASP A 32 -12.87 -1.26 1.31
N CYS A 33 -11.97 -0.84 2.21
CA CYS A 33 -10.76 -0.09 1.91
C CYS A 33 -9.66 -0.45 2.92
N VAL A 34 -8.42 -0.47 2.47
CA VAL A 34 -7.26 -0.85 3.27
C VAL A 34 -6.34 0.35 3.47
N LEU A 35 -6.02 0.65 4.73
CA LEU A 35 -4.96 1.60 5.09
C LEU A 35 -3.70 0.80 5.44
N VAL A 36 -2.67 0.93 4.63
CA VAL A 36 -1.45 0.13 4.77
C VAL A 36 -0.19 0.99 4.83
N ASN A 37 0.86 0.41 5.38
CA ASN A 37 2.19 0.98 5.28
C ASN A 37 2.81 0.69 3.90
N ALA A 38 3.73 1.54 3.45
CA ALA A 38 4.50 1.28 2.23
C ALA A 38 5.35 0.01 2.41
N GLY A 39 5.13 -1.01 1.58
CA GLY A 39 5.80 -2.30 1.67
C GLY A 39 5.00 -3.40 0.97
N THR A 40 5.29 -4.65 1.33
CA THR A 40 4.61 -5.84 0.76
C THR A 40 3.11 -5.87 1.02
N ALA A 41 2.63 -5.32 2.15
CA ALA A 41 1.21 -5.24 2.45
C ALA A 41 0.41 -4.44 1.40
N ALA A 42 1.02 -3.39 0.82
CA ALA A 42 0.40 -2.66 -0.28
C ALA A 42 0.32 -3.50 -1.57
N LEU A 43 1.34 -4.33 -1.83
CA LEU A 43 1.31 -5.29 -2.94
C LEU A 43 0.23 -6.37 -2.72
N GLU A 44 0.13 -6.90 -1.51
CA GLU A 44 -0.91 -7.88 -1.15
C GLU A 44 -2.32 -7.31 -1.35
N ALA A 45 -2.58 -6.09 -0.88
CA ALA A 45 -3.86 -5.41 -1.07
C ALA A 45 -4.17 -5.17 -2.57
N MET A 46 -3.15 -4.83 -3.38
CA MET A 46 -3.29 -4.71 -4.85
C MET A 46 -3.64 -6.05 -5.49
N LEU A 47 -2.96 -7.13 -5.10
CA LEU A 47 -3.23 -8.48 -5.60
C LEU A 47 -4.64 -8.97 -5.21
N LEU A 48 -5.18 -8.50 -4.10
CA LEU A 48 -6.56 -8.75 -3.69
C LEU A 48 -7.57 -7.81 -4.38
N GLY A 49 -7.10 -6.86 -5.18
CA GLY A 49 -7.96 -5.89 -5.86
C GLY A 49 -8.66 -4.91 -4.92
N LYS A 50 -8.06 -4.57 -3.78
CA LYS A 50 -8.69 -3.73 -2.77
C LYS A 50 -8.42 -2.24 -3.00
N PRO A 51 -9.43 -1.38 -2.81
CA PRO A 51 -9.20 0.05 -2.63
C PRO A 51 -8.24 0.25 -1.46
N MET A 52 -7.24 1.12 -1.62
CA MET A 52 -6.26 1.33 -0.57
C MET A 52 -5.70 2.74 -0.53
N VAL A 53 -5.16 3.08 0.62
CA VAL A 53 -4.35 4.28 0.87
C VAL A 53 -3.06 3.84 1.56
N VAL A 54 -1.94 4.40 1.14
CA VAL A 54 -0.63 4.09 1.70
C VAL A 54 -0.18 5.23 2.60
N VAL A 55 0.30 4.88 3.79
CA VAL A 55 0.87 5.83 4.75
C VAL A 55 2.28 5.38 5.10
N TYR A 56 3.22 6.32 5.11
CA TYR A 56 4.59 5.99 5.48
C TYR A 56 5.26 7.11 6.27
N GLN A 57 5.77 6.76 7.44
CA GLN A 57 6.55 7.67 8.28
C GLN A 57 7.88 7.04 8.66
N LEU A 58 8.96 7.75 8.39
CA LEU A 58 10.32 7.42 8.84
C LEU A 58 10.73 8.36 9.97
N GLY A 59 11.65 7.91 10.81
CA GLY A 59 12.30 8.83 11.74
C GLY A 59 12.94 10.00 10.97
N ALA A 60 12.84 11.22 11.52
CA ALA A 60 13.23 12.46 10.84
C ALA A 60 14.66 12.43 10.26
N LEU A 61 15.61 11.79 10.97
CA LEU A 61 16.99 11.67 10.52
C LEU A 61 17.11 10.72 9.32
N THR A 62 16.44 9.56 9.38
CA THR A 62 16.40 8.58 8.30
C THR A 62 15.77 9.16 7.04
N TYR A 63 14.65 9.89 7.21
CA TYR A 63 13.97 10.55 6.09
C TYR A 63 14.87 11.56 5.38
N ARG A 64 15.62 12.40 6.13
CA ARG A 64 16.56 13.36 5.54
C ARG A 64 17.64 12.66 4.73
N LEU A 65 18.21 11.57 5.24
CA LEU A 65 19.22 10.77 4.53
C LEU A 65 18.64 10.15 3.25
N VAL A 66 17.48 9.50 3.35
CA VAL A 66 16.82 8.87 2.20
C VAL A 66 16.48 9.91 1.14
N LYS A 67 15.89 11.05 1.52
CA LYS A 67 15.53 12.14 0.61
C LYS A 67 16.74 12.73 -0.13
N THR A 68 17.92 12.71 0.50
CA THR A 68 19.16 13.24 -0.08
C THR A 68 19.81 12.23 -1.03
N LEU A 69 19.73 10.94 -0.72
CA LEU A 69 20.39 9.85 -1.44
C LEU A 69 19.52 9.24 -2.54
N VAL A 70 18.21 9.27 -2.38
CA VAL A 70 17.26 8.58 -3.27
C VAL A 70 16.16 9.55 -3.68
N ARG A 71 16.08 9.84 -4.97
CA ARG A 71 14.95 10.58 -5.57
C ARG A 71 13.82 9.61 -5.85
N LEU A 72 13.18 9.10 -4.79
CA LEU A 72 11.98 8.29 -4.96
C LEU A 72 10.78 9.23 -5.14
N GLU A 73 10.17 9.17 -6.31
CA GLU A 73 8.89 9.84 -6.59
C GLU A 73 7.71 8.99 -6.10
N ARG A 74 7.92 7.69 -5.89
CA ARG A 74 6.92 6.70 -5.48
C ARG A 74 7.48 5.79 -4.41
N PHE A 75 6.66 5.45 -3.42
CA PHE A 75 7.08 4.67 -2.26
C PHE A 75 6.42 3.29 -2.18
N SER A 76 5.19 3.15 -2.64
CA SER A 76 4.49 1.87 -2.64
C SER A 76 4.83 1.03 -3.87
N LEU A 77 4.87 -0.28 -3.69
CA LEU A 77 5.08 -1.23 -4.78
C LEU A 77 4.04 -1.09 -5.90
N PRO A 78 2.73 -0.89 -5.65
CA PRO A 78 1.77 -0.63 -6.71
C PRO A 78 2.13 0.56 -7.61
N ASN A 79 2.51 1.70 -7.04
CA ASN A 79 2.89 2.89 -7.80
C ASN A 79 4.23 2.73 -8.52
N ILE A 80 5.18 1.98 -7.93
CA ILE A 80 6.46 1.65 -8.57
C ILE A 80 6.23 0.73 -9.76
N LEU A 81 5.44 -0.32 -9.60
CA LEU A 81 5.18 -1.32 -10.66
C LEU A 81 4.31 -0.77 -11.79
N SER A 82 3.35 0.11 -11.50
CA SER A 82 2.53 0.75 -12.51
C SER A 82 3.27 1.85 -13.28
N GLY A 83 4.31 2.42 -12.69
CA GLY A 83 5.01 3.58 -13.25
C GLY A 83 4.23 4.90 -13.13
N GLU A 84 3.09 4.92 -12.46
CA GLU A 84 2.22 6.07 -12.27
C GLU A 84 1.73 6.20 -10.82
N GLU A 85 1.13 7.33 -10.43
CA GLU A 85 0.49 7.54 -9.14
C GLU A 85 -0.91 6.92 -9.15
N LEU A 86 -0.97 5.61 -8.97
CA LEU A 86 -2.20 4.83 -9.02
C LEU A 86 -2.96 4.87 -7.69
N ILE A 87 -2.21 4.95 -6.60
CA ILE A 87 -2.69 4.92 -5.22
C ILE A 87 -2.14 6.13 -4.48
N GLU A 88 -2.98 6.77 -3.67
CA GLU A 88 -2.54 7.90 -2.86
C GLU A 88 -1.58 7.46 -1.75
N GLU A 89 -0.46 8.16 -1.65
CA GLU A 89 0.59 7.96 -0.67
C GLU A 89 0.72 9.19 0.22
N PHE A 90 0.52 9.03 1.51
CA PHE A 90 0.72 10.08 2.50
C PHE A 90 2.04 9.84 3.24
N ILE A 91 3.04 10.65 2.92
CA ILE A 91 4.40 10.47 3.40
C ILE A 91 4.75 11.57 4.40
N GLN A 92 5.31 11.19 5.56
CA GLN A 92 5.77 12.11 6.61
C GLN A 92 4.69 13.12 7.04
N ASP A 93 4.89 14.41 6.78
CA ASP A 93 4.02 15.50 7.20
C ASP A 93 2.66 15.50 6.47
N GLU A 94 2.53 14.78 5.38
CA GLU A 94 1.27 14.58 4.65
C GLU A 94 0.38 13.54 5.33
N ALA A 95 0.96 12.64 6.14
CA ALA A 95 0.26 11.59 6.88
C ALA A 95 -0.55 12.16 8.05
N ARG A 96 -1.51 13.05 7.74
CA ARG A 96 -2.42 13.67 8.71
C ARG A 96 -3.76 12.96 8.69
N PRO A 97 -4.41 12.78 9.85
CA PRO A 97 -5.70 12.08 9.94
C PRO A 97 -6.75 12.59 8.96
N GLN A 98 -6.83 13.93 8.79
CA GLN A 98 -7.77 14.54 7.85
C GLN A 98 -7.49 14.14 6.40
N ALA A 99 -6.24 14.29 5.95
CA ALA A 99 -5.83 13.95 4.58
C ALA A 99 -6.03 12.46 4.28
N ILE A 100 -5.65 11.59 5.23
CA ILE A 100 -5.85 10.14 5.13
C ILE A 100 -7.34 9.81 5.01
N SER A 101 -8.20 10.43 5.84
CA SER A 101 -9.65 10.22 5.78
C SER A 101 -10.24 10.60 4.42
N GLU A 102 -9.83 11.73 3.87
CA GLU A 102 -10.25 12.18 2.54
C GLU A 102 -9.72 11.24 1.45
N GLY A 103 -8.47 10.77 1.57
CA GLY A 103 -7.89 9.76 0.67
C GLY A 103 -8.66 8.45 0.68
N ILE A 104 -9.08 7.96 1.85
CA ILE A 104 -9.91 6.77 1.97
C ILE A 104 -11.24 6.95 1.23
N LEU A 105 -11.89 8.11 1.38
CA LEU A 105 -13.14 8.39 0.66
C LEU A 105 -12.95 8.41 -0.85
N ARG A 106 -11.84 8.98 -1.34
CA ARG A 106 -11.50 8.93 -2.78
C ARG A 106 -11.12 7.52 -3.25
N ALA A 107 -10.47 6.72 -2.39
CA ALA A 107 -10.16 5.33 -2.72
C ALA A 107 -11.42 4.47 -2.91
N LEU A 108 -12.46 4.76 -2.16
CA LEU A 108 -13.78 4.11 -2.23
C LEU A 108 -14.64 4.57 -3.42
N ASP A 109 -14.21 5.58 -4.19
CA ASP A 109 -14.93 5.97 -5.41
C ASP A 109 -14.92 4.82 -6.42
N HIS A 110 -16.11 4.38 -6.80
CA HIS A 110 -16.31 3.19 -7.63
C HIS A 110 -15.65 3.32 -9.00
N ASP A 111 -15.89 4.43 -9.70
CA ASP A 111 -15.39 4.60 -11.06
C ASP A 111 -13.87 4.73 -11.10
N ALA A 112 -13.29 5.39 -10.09
CA ALA A 112 -11.86 5.48 -9.95
C ALA A 112 -11.23 4.12 -9.59
N HIS A 113 -11.92 3.32 -8.76
CA HIS A 113 -11.46 2.00 -8.40
C HIS A 113 -11.50 1.02 -9.57
N GLU A 114 -12.55 1.02 -10.37
CA GLU A 114 -12.67 0.20 -11.59
C GLU A 114 -11.51 0.47 -12.57
N ARG A 115 -11.08 1.72 -12.71
CA ARG A 115 -9.90 2.04 -13.52
C ARG A 115 -8.61 1.47 -12.92
N ARG A 116 -8.46 1.54 -11.60
CA ARG A 116 -7.29 0.96 -10.89
C ARG A 116 -7.25 -0.55 -11.02
N LEU A 117 -8.38 -1.24 -10.95
CA LEU A 117 -8.47 -2.69 -11.08
C LEU A 117 -7.89 -3.19 -12.41
N LYS A 118 -8.10 -2.48 -13.50
CA LYS A 118 -7.52 -2.84 -14.81
C LYS A 118 -5.99 -2.84 -14.78
N VAL A 119 -5.40 -1.87 -14.10
CA VAL A 119 -3.94 -1.79 -13.94
C VAL A 119 -3.46 -2.87 -12.97
N PHE A 120 -4.17 -3.12 -11.88
CA PHE A 120 -3.88 -4.19 -10.93
C PHE A 120 -3.87 -5.56 -11.62
N ASP A 121 -4.86 -5.83 -12.47
CA ASP A 121 -4.94 -7.08 -13.22
C ASP A 121 -3.79 -7.24 -14.22
N ALA A 122 -3.38 -6.18 -14.87
CA ALA A 122 -2.22 -6.20 -15.75
C ALA A 122 -0.92 -6.51 -15.00
N ILE A 123 -0.70 -5.85 -13.84
CA ILE A 123 0.46 -6.11 -12.97
C ILE A 123 0.41 -7.53 -12.43
N ARG A 124 -0.76 -8.00 -11.99
CA ARG A 124 -0.95 -9.39 -11.51
C ARG A 124 -0.59 -10.41 -12.58
N ALA A 125 -1.03 -10.20 -13.80
CA ALA A 125 -0.71 -11.06 -14.94
C ALA A 125 0.80 -11.08 -15.21
N ASP A 126 1.46 -9.93 -15.13
CA ASP A 126 2.91 -9.82 -15.32
C ASP A 126 3.70 -10.54 -14.22
N LEU A 127 3.32 -10.34 -12.96
CA LEU A 127 3.94 -11.01 -11.81
C LEU A 127 3.69 -12.53 -11.77
N SER A 128 2.66 -13.01 -12.46
CA SER A 128 2.31 -14.43 -12.53
C SER A 128 3.06 -15.19 -13.63
N LYS A 129 3.90 -14.50 -14.42
CA LYS A 129 4.71 -15.15 -15.45
C LYS A 129 5.71 -16.11 -14.85
N PRO A 130 5.99 -17.25 -15.50
CA PRO A 130 7.04 -18.17 -15.07
C PRO A 130 8.39 -17.44 -14.95
N LEU A 131 9.22 -17.85 -13.97
CA LEU A 131 10.56 -17.28 -13.76
C LEU A 131 11.45 -17.39 -15.01
N GLU A 132 11.24 -18.41 -15.82
CA GLU A 132 11.95 -18.65 -17.08
C GLU A 132 11.65 -17.57 -18.14
N GLU A 133 10.46 -16.96 -18.10
CA GLU A 133 10.07 -15.89 -19.01
C GLU A 133 10.40 -14.49 -18.47
N GLY A 134 10.54 -14.34 -17.15
CA GLY A 134 10.76 -13.06 -16.49
C GLY A 134 12.16 -12.89 -15.94
N ALA A 135 12.44 -13.47 -14.77
CA ALA A 135 13.67 -13.19 -14.02
C ALA A 135 14.93 -13.81 -14.64
N VAL A 136 14.83 -15.01 -15.21
CA VAL A 136 16.01 -15.71 -15.77
C VAL A 136 16.65 -14.96 -16.93
N PRO A 137 15.91 -14.46 -17.96
CA PRO A 137 16.51 -13.65 -19.01
C PRO A 137 17.13 -12.35 -18.48
N ALA A 138 16.47 -11.69 -17.51
CA ALA A 138 16.98 -10.46 -16.92
C ALA A 138 18.29 -10.69 -16.15
N ILE A 139 18.41 -11.78 -15.41
CA ILE A 139 19.65 -12.14 -14.69
C ILE A 139 20.75 -12.51 -15.67
N SER A 140 20.42 -13.29 -16.70
CA SER A 140 21.41 -13.70 -17.72
C SER A 140 22.02 -12.49 -18.44
N ALA A 141 21.20 -11.48 -18.76
CA ALA A 141 21.66 -10.24 -19.39
C ALA A 141 22.54 -9.36 -18.49
N LEU A 142 22.57 -9.59 -17.17
CA LEU A 142 23.46 -8.88 -16.23
C LEU A 142 24.82 -9.57 -16.05
N ILE A 143 24.97 -10.80 -16.52
CA ILE A 143 26.17 -11.62 -16.35
C ILE A 143 27.06 -11.60 -17.63
N GLU A 144 26.47 -11.23 -18.76
CA GLU A 144 27.18 -10.98 -20.01
C GLU A 144 27.79 -9.55 -20.04
#